data_3d29b0b043f031673d607dbebfd96b84
#
_entry.id   3d29b0b043f031673d607dbebfd96b84
#
_cell.length_a   1.000
_cell.length_b   1.000
_cell.length_c   1.000
_cell.angle_alpha   90.00
_cell.angle_beta   90.00
_cell.angle_gamma   90.00
#
_symmetry.space_group_name_H-M   'P 1'
#
loop_
_entity.id
_entity.type
_entity.pdbx_description
1 polymer ?
#
loop_
_entity_poly.entity_id
_entity_poly.type
_entity_poly.pdbx_seq_one_letter_code
_entity_poly.pdbx_strand_id
1 'polypeptide(L)'
;MATQSHFDAQVVETDNPQVALYTLTLPKPGQVTVEFHRGGHHRLKTWPVASSNEDGAVNILVAGMLANKTYHLRAHVKYSDGTGATDTDHIFTTGALPSGMDPTVDVRTAPGRRPQPGVEMVDGSGGNAPGLFAIDLKGNVIWTYNFPDQLPGESVQGVKMLPNGDIVLVVGPSSSSALRQAVAEGTPTAVREINLAGDIVKEITIAGLNTSLAAAGYSNLTLQVFHHDVTALPNGHWLVLANILQQVTLTGASAPTTVLGDVIIDLDTSLNPVWVWNEFDHLDVNRHPFNFPDWTHTNAIVYSPDDGNLIVSMRHQNWVVKVDYNDGKGQGDILWRLGAGGDFTLEDSSGNADSNPADWFYAQHAPSFFSSNTSGVFSLGLMDNGDDRAFSDGTNCAVQGNTLCYSTVPVLQVDENAQTASFQFHQVLSPSVYNVWGGNADQLENGNLEYDLCGEQTTPGSSQVFEVTDKSNPRTVWKMSLTGANAYRAFRIPSLYPGVQWSGTNF
;
A
#
# COMPACT_ATOMS: atom_id res chain seq x y z
N MET A 1 -3.77 40.07 -16.14
CA MET A 1 -2.39 39.66 -16.54
C MET A 1 -1.59 39.56 -15.25
N ALA A 2 -0.93 38.44 -14.98
CA ALA A 2 -0.02 38.34 -13.85
C ALA A 2 1.20 39.22 -14.15
N THR A 3 1.59 40.07 -13.22
CA THR A 3 2.82 40.86 -13.31
C THR A 3 4.00 39.94 -13.00
N GLN A 4 5.04 40.00 -13.83
CA GLN A 4 6.30 39.35 -13.49
C GLN A 4 6.90 40.10 -12.30
N SER A 5 7.05 39.43 -11.18
CA SER A 5 7.64 39.93 -9.95
C SER A 5 8.95 39.18 -9.71
N HIS A 6 9.98 39.88 -9.34
CA HIS A 6 11.21 39.24 -8.88
C HIS A 6 11.07 38.99 -7.37
N PHE A 7 10.94 37.72 -7.01
CA PHE A 7 10.99 37.26 -5.61
C PHE A 7 12.44 36.93 -5.26
N ASP A 8 12.78 37.01 -3.99
CA ASP A 8 14.04 36.46 -3.46
C ASP A 8 13.84 34.95 -3.26
N ALA A 9 13.70 34.25 -4.39
CA ALA A 9 13.44 32.82 -4.41
C ALA A 9 14.75 32.04 -4.55
N GLN A 10 14.84 30.92 -3.85
CA GLN A 10 15.96 30.00 -3.92
C GLN A 10 15.48 28.59 -4.28
N VAL A 11 16.31 27.87 -5.04
CA VAL A 11 16.10 26.47 -5.38
C VAL A 11 17.36 25.71 -5.00
N VAL A 12 17.25 24.83 -4.03
CA VAL A 12 18.37 24.07 -3.49
C VAL A 12 18.14 22.57 -3.55
N GLU A 13 19.22 21.81 -3.51
CA GLU A 13 19.19 20.35 -3.40
C GLU A 13 18.65 19.92 -2.04
N THR A 14 18.02 18.76 -1.99
CA THR A 14 17.66 18.02 -0.76
C THR A 14 18.51 16.76 -0.66
N ASP A 15 18.35 15.99 0.41
CA ASP A 15 18.99 14.67 0.53
C ASP A 15 18.49 13.66 -0.51
N ASN A 16 17.30 13.90 -1.08
CA ASN A 16 16.82 13.15 -2.24
C ASN A 16 17.30 13.80 -3.55
N PRO A 17 18.17 13.15 -4.34
CA PRO A 17 18.77 13.74 -5.54
C PRO A 17 17.75 14.09 -6.65
N GLN A 18 16.51 13.60 -6.57
CA GLN A 18 15.45 13.91 -7.53
C GLN A 18 14.47 14.99 -7.02
N VAL A 19 14.75 15.60 -5.86
CA VAL A 19 13.83 16.55 -5.22
C VAL A 19 14.54 17.87 -4.96
N ALA A 20 13.93 18.97 -5.40
CA ALA A 20 14.38 20.32 -5.08
C ALA A 20 13.54 20.93 -3.96
N LEU A 21 14.16 21.72 -3.10
CA LEU A 21 13.45 22.63 -2.21
C LEU A 21 13.38 24.01 -2.85
N TYR A 22 12.17 24.44 -3.18
CA TYR A 22 11.88 25.79 -3.69
C TYR A 22 11.39 26.67 -2.53
N THR A 23 12.10 27.74 -2.23
CA THR A 23 11.77 28.67 -1.14
C THR A 23 11.56 30.07 -1.67
N LEU A 24 10.58 30.79 -1.16
CA LEU A 24 10.38 32.22 -1.43
C LEU A 24 9.59 32.86 -0.28
N THR A 25 9.66 34.20 -0.21
CA THR A 25 8.88 34.99 0.75
C THR A 25 7.87 35.86 0.00
N LEU A 26 6.60 35.77 0.40
CA LEU A 26 5.54 36.59 -0.17
C LEU A 26 5.37 37.90 0.61
N PRO A 27 5.18 39.06 -0.10
CA PRO A 27 4.97 40.36 0.56
C PRO A 27 3.57 40.50 1.20
N LYS A 28 2.65 39.56 0.91
CA LYS A 28 1.30 39.48 1.47
C LYS A 28 0.77 38.05 1.36
N PRO A 29 -0.23 37.66 2.16
CA PRO A 29 -0.76 36.30 2.15
C PRO A 29 -1.20 35.81 0.77
N GLY A 30 -0.86 34.55 0.44
CA GLY A 30 -1.17 33.93 -0.83
C GLY A 30 -0.87 32.44 -0.85
N GLN A 31 -1.06 31.85 -2.01
CA GLN A 31 -0.74 30.46 -2.32
C GLN A 31 0.26 30.40 -3.47
N VAL A 32 1.20 29.48 -3.40
CA VAL A 32 2.23 29.27 -4.39
C VAL A 32 2.13 27.87 -4.97
N THR A 33 2.19 27.78 -6.30
CA THR A 33 2.34 26.53 -7.05
C THR A 33 3.61 26.61 -7.87
N VAL A 34 4.45 25.61 -7.84
CA VAL A 34 5.65 25.54 -8.69
C VAL A 34 5.34 24.74 -9.95
N GLU A 35 5.54 25.36 -11.10
CA GLU A 35 5.54 24.70 -12.40
C GLU A 35 6.96 24.28 -12.74
N PHE A 36 7.16 23.05 -13.23
CA PHE A 36 8.48 22.54 -13.59
C PHE A 36 8.44 21.71 -14.88
N HIS A 37 9.53 21.78 -15.69
CA HIS A 37 9.64 21.11 -16.97
C HIS A 37 11.11 21.06 -17.46
N ARG A 38 11.38 20.16 -18.42
CA ARG A 38 12.71 20.07 -19.09
C ARG A 38 12.83 20.87 -20.39
N GLY A 39 11.80 21.66 -20.70
CA GLY A 39 11.62 22.34 -21.99
C GLY A 39 10.40 21.77 -22.75
N GLY A 40 9.97 22.48 -23.81
CA GLY A 40 8.78 22.12 -24.56
C GLY A 40 7.46 22.55 -23.90
N HIS A 41 6.36 21.89 -24.31
CA HIS A 41 5.00 22.30 -23.92
C HIS A 41 4.45 21.55 -22.69
N HIS A 42 5.13 20.50 -22.25
CA HIS A 42 4.67 19.67 -21.13
C HIS A 42 5.21 20.21 -19.82
N ARG A 43 4.31 20.60 -18.94
CA ARG A 43 4.60 21.22 -17.66
C ARG A 43 3.88 20.48 -16.54
N LEU A 44 4.63 20.08 -15.54
CA LEU A 44 4.10 19.52 -14.31
C LEU A 44 3.96 20.62 -13.27
N LYS A 45 3.13 20.38 -12.27
CA LYS A 45 2.87 21.32 -11.17
C LYS A 45 2.82 20.61 -9.84
N THR A 46 3.28 21.33 -8.83
CA THR A 46 3.01 20.98 -7.43
C THR A 46 1.56 21.38 -7.07
N TRP A 47 1.14 21.00 -5.90
CA TRP A 47 -0.08 21.56 -5.33
C TRP A 47 0.14 23.01 -4.82
N PRO A 48 -0.94 23.78 -4.53
CA PRO A 48 -0.81 25.12 -3.96
C PRO A 48 -0.47 25.04 -2.47
N VAL A 49 0.64 25.69 -2.08
CA VAL A 49 1.09 25.82 -0.69
C VAL A 49 0.82 27.24 -0.20
N ALA A 50 0.16 27.37 0.94
CA ALA A 50 -0.10 28.67 1.55
C ALA A 50 1.18 29.26 2.17
N SER A 51 1.32 30.60 2.08
CA SER A 51 2.39 31.29 2.80
C SER A 51 2.17 31.26 4.31
N SER A 52 3.29 31.24 5.06
CA SER A 52 3.27 31.45 6.51
C SER A 52 2.58 32.78 6.87
N ASN A 53 1.83 32.78 7.95
CA ASN A 53 1.18 33.99 8.46
C ASN A 53 2.14 34.93 9.20
N GLU A 54 3.30 34.43 9.62
CA GLU A 54 4.26 35.19 10.43
C GLU A 54 5.23 36.00 9.56
N ASP A 55 5.83 35.36 8.55
CA ASP A 55 6.90 35.97 7.74
C ASP A 55 6.64 35.89 6.22
N GLY A 56 5.52 35.29 5.80
CA GLY A 56 5.20 35.10 4.40
C GLY A 56 6.02 34.02 3.70
N ALA A 57 6.81 33.26 4.43
CA ALA A 57 7.65 32.20 3.86
C ALA A 57 6.83 31.06 3.25
N VAL A 58 7.32 30.51 2.16
CA VAL A 58 6.79 29.33 1.47
C VAL A 58 7.95 28.40 1.14
N ASN A 59 7.81 27.14 1.54
CA ASN A 59 8.74 26.06 1.24
C ASN A 59 7.99 24.97 0.49
N ILE A 60 8.46 24.59 -0.70
CA ILE A 60 7.82 23.59 -1.57
C ILE A 60 8.86 22.58 -2.00
N LEU A 61 8.64 21.33 -1.65
CA LEU A 61 9.40 20.22 -2.21
C LEU A 61 8.89 19.95 -3.64
N VAL A 62 9.77 20.05 -4.61
CA VAL A 62 9.45 19.78 -6.03
C VAL A 62 10.03 18.42 -6.38
N ALA A 63 9.15 17.43 -6.50
CA ALA A 63 9.42 16.03 -6.82
C ALA A 63 8.74 15.62 -8.13
N GLY A 64 9.09 14.44 -8.66
CA GLY A 64 8.56 13.96 -9.93
C GLY A 64 9.49 14.29 -11.11
N MET A 65 10.78 14.35 -10.86
CA MET A 65 11.80 14.67 -11.84
C MET A 65 12.68 13.44 -12.15
N LEU A 66 13.07 13.29 -13.42
CA LEU A 66 14.00 12.23 -13.85
C LEU A 66 15.40 12.51 -13.32
N ALA A 67 16.13 11.46 -12.97
CA ALA A 67 17.52 11.56 -12.54
C ALA A 67 18.46 12.09 -13.65
N ASN A 68 19.51 12.82 -13.27
CA ASN A 68 20.53 13.40 -14.17
C ASN A 68 19.91 14.27 -15.29
N LYS A 69 18.91 15.10 -14.95
CA LYS A 69 18.26 16.00 -15.92
C LYS A 69 18.16 17.41 -15.37
N THR A 70 18.23 18.37 -16.28
CA THR A 70 18.04 19.78 -15.96
C THR A 70 16.59 20.19 -16.17
N TYR A 71 16.02 20.84 -15.19
CA TYR A 71 14.66 21.35 -15.13
C TYR A 71 14.63 22.86 -14.98
N HIS A 72 13.59 23.46 -15.53
CA HIS A 72 13.19 24.84 -15.31
C HIS A 72 12.04 24.82 -14.30
N LEU A 73 12.17 25.59 -13.23
CA LEU A 73 11.21 25.71 -12.14
C LEU A 73 10.74 27.16 -12.04
N ARG A 74 9.42 27.36 -11.88
CA ARG A 74 8.83 28.69 -11.78
C ARG A 74 7.65 28.73 -10.83
N ALA A 75 7.67 29.63 -9.87
CA ALA A 75 6.53 29.82 -8.96
C ALA A 75 5.45 30.68 -9.58
N HIS A 76 4.20 30.26 -9.38
CA HIS A 76 2.99 31.01 -9.68
C HIS A 76 2.30 31.33 -8.35
N VAL A 77 2.13 32.61 -8.08
CA VAL A 77 1.54 33.13 -6.84
C VAL A 77 0.12 33.60 -7.10
N LYS A 78 -0.80 33.19 -6.24
CA LYS A 78 -2.17 33.71 -6.15
C LYS A 78 -2.39 34.30 -4.77
N TYR A 79 -2.46 35.63 -4.69
CA TYR A 79 -2.67 36.33 -3.43
C TYR A 79 -4.14 36.24 -2.97
N SER A 80 -4.34 36.40 -1.67
CA SER A 80 -5.69 36.39 -1.04
C SER A 80 -6.60 37.47 -1.55
N ASP A 81 -6.07 38.59 -2.05
CA ASP A 81 -6.84 39.68 -2.67
C ASP A 81 -7.25 39.43 -4.14
N GLY A 82 -6.95 38.23 -4.66
CA GLY A 82 -7.26 37.82 -6.03
C GLY A 82 -6.24 38.25 -7.07
N THR A 83 -5.23 39.06 -6.71
CA THR A 83 -4.11 39.38 -7.62
C THR A 83 -3.13 38.21 -7.74
N GLY A 84 -2.31 38.22 -8.76
CA GLY A 84 -1.31 37.16 -8.99
C GLY A 84 0.03 37.69 -9.44
N ALA A 85 1.07 36.92 -9.20
CA ALA A 85 2.43 37.17 -9.66
C ALA A 85 3.08 35.85 -10.16
N THR A 86 4.09 36.01 -10.98
CA THR A 86 4.88 34.86 -11.48
C THR A 86 6.35 35.19 -11.28
N ASP A 87 7.09 34.27 -10.70
CA ASP A 87 8.52 34.42 -10.47
C ASP A 87 9.32 34.25 -11.75
N THR A 88 10.62 34.57 -11.67
CA THR A 88 11.58 34.27 -12.73
C THR A 88 11.82 32.76 -12.84
N ASP A 89 12.45 32.37 -13.91
CA ASP A 89 12.82 30.98 -14.17
C ASP A 89 14.07 30.60 -13.36
N HIS A 90 14.02 29.48 -12.66
CA HIS A 90 15.13 28.89 -11.93
C HIS A 90 15.53 27.56 -12.55
N ILE A 91 16.83 27.29 -12.56
CA ILE A 91 17.36 26.03 -13.13
C ILE A 91 17.76 25.12 -11.97
N PHE A 92 17.34 23.87 -12.05
CA PHE A 92 17.71 22.79 -11.14
C PHE A 92 18.16 21.56 -11.93
N THR A 93 19.26 20.94 -11.53
CA THR A 93 19.72 19.69 -12.15
C THR A 93 19.68 18.58 -11.11
N THR A 94 18.87 17.57 -11.36
CA THR A 94 18.73 16.40 -10.50
C THR A 94 20.00 15.56 -10.50
N GLY A 95 20.28 14.91 -9.37
CA GLY A 95 21.38 13.96 -9.24
C GLY A 95 21.05 12.58 -9.85
N ALA A 96 21.98 11.64 -9.67
CA ALA A 96 21.80 10.24 -10.03
C ALA A 96 20.83 9.53 -9.06
N LEU A 97 20.19 8.45 -9.51
CA LEU A 97 19.46 7.56 -8.61
C LEU A 97 20.42 6.98 -7.54
N PRO A 98 19.95 6.78 -6.31
CA PRO A 98 20.74 6.07 -5.30
C PRO A 98 21.16 4.68 -5.80
N SER A 99 22.31 4.22 -5.35
CA SER A 99 22.83 2.89 -5.74
C SER A 99 21.81 1.78 -5.36
N GLY A 100 21.52 0.90 -6.30
CA GLY A 100 20.52 -0.15 -6.11
C GLY A 100 19.07 0.29 -6.34
N MET A 101 18.81 1.58 -6.59
CA MET A 101 17.46 2.12 -6.83
C MET A 101 17.17 2.35 -8.34
N ASP A 102 17.73 1.52 -9.20
CA ASP A 102 17.58 1.60 -10.67
C ASP A 102 17.06 0.27 -11.23
N PRO A 103 15.78 -0.09 -10.99
CA PRO A 103 15.19 -1.30 -11.54
C PRO A 103 15.08 -1.18 -13.07
N THR A 104 15.17 -2.33 -13.76
CA THR A 104 14.84 -2.37 -15.18
C THR A 104 13.33 -2.39 -15.34
N VAL A 105 12.79 -1.41 -16.03
CA VAL A 105 11.33 -1.25 -16.26
C VAL A 105 11.01 -1.35 -17.74
N ASP A 106 10.15 -2.30 -18.13
CA ASP A 106 9.56 -2.41 -19.48
C ASP A 106 8.06 -2.11 -19.40
N VAL A 107 7.61 -1.17 -20.23
CA VAL A 107 6.20 -0.73 -20.26
C VAL A 107 5.60 -0.97 -21.63
N ARG A 108 4.37 -1.47 -21.67
CA ARG A 108 3.60 -1.69 -22.90
C ARG A 108 2.18 -1.17 -22.75
N THR A 109 1.80 -0.24 -23.62
CA THR A 109 0.42 0.19 -23.80
C THR A 109 -0.18 -0.51 -25.01
N ALA A 110 -1.34 -1.11 -24.86
CA ALA A 110 -2.03 -1.78 -25.97
C ALA A 110 -2.42 -0.77 -27.08
N PRO A 111 -2.31 -1.13 -28.36
CA PRO A 111 -2.63 -0.22 -29.46
C PRO A 111 -4.04 0.35 -29.38
N GLY A 112 -4.15 1.67 -29.47
CA GLY A 112 -5.43 2.40 -29.41
C GLY A 112 -6.05 2.47 -28.01
N ARG A 113 -5.37 2.01 -26.98
CA ARG A 113 -5.80 2.15 -25.57
C ARG A 113 -5.13 3.35 -24.90
N ARG A 114 -5.78 3.83 -23.86
CA ARG A 114 -5.24 4.90 -23.00
C ARG A 114 -5.34 4.41 -21.55
N PRO A 115 -4.21 4.27 -20.84
CA PRO A 115 -4.22 3.95 -19.43
C PRO A 115 -4.79 5.11 -18.60
N GLN A 116 -5.22 4.80 -17.37
CA GLN A 116 -5.54 5.82 -16.38
C GLN A 116 -4.34 6.75 -16.21
N PRO A 117 -4.51 8.07 -16.35
CA PRO A 117 -3.43 9.02 -16.08
C PRO A 117 -2.95 8.94 -14.62
N GLY A 118 -1.66 9.22 -14.40
CA GLY A 118 -1.07 9.19 -13.08
C GLY A 118 0.36 8.67 -13.07
N VAL A 119 0.81 8.25 -11.92
CA VAL A 119 2.10 7.60 -11.71
C VAL A 119 1.92 6.34 -10.88
N GLU A 120 2.77 5.38 -11.09
CA GLU A 120 2.78 4.11 -10.38
C GLU A 120 3.63 4.22 -9.13
N MET A 121 3.02 4.06 -7.95
CA MET A 121 3.76 3.88 -6.70
C MET A 121 4.01 2.40 -6.50
N VAL A 122 5.26 2.03 -6.27
CA VAL A 122 5.70 0.65 -6.12
C VAL A 122 6.49 0.53 -4.83
N ASP A 123 6.01 -0.25 -3.89
CA ASP A 123 6.78 -0.62 -2.71
C ASP A 123 7.68 -1.81 -3.04
N GLY A 124 8.98 -1.55 -3.11
CA GLY A 124 9.98 -2.56 -3.38
C GLY A 124 10.23 -3.46 -2.18
N SER A 125 9.82 -4.74 -2.26
CA SER A 125 10.18 -5.75 -1.29
C SER A 125 11.15 -6.76 -1.88
N GLY A 126 12.30 -6.93 -1.27
CA GLY A 126 13.31 -7.89 -1.74
C GLY A 126 14.01 -7.49 -3.05
N GLY A 127 14.80 -8.39 -3.60
CA GLY A 127 15.60 -8.11 -4.80
C GLY A 127 16.80 -7.20 -4.49
N ASN A 128 17.26 -6.47 -5.52
CA ASN A 128 18.41 -5.57 -5.42
C ASN A 128 18.00 -4.11 -5.15
N ALA A 129 16.72 -3.82 -5.09
CA ALA A 129 16.16 -2.47 -4.96
C ALA A 129 15.01 -2.43 -3.94
N PRO A 130 15.30 -2.67 -2.65
CA PRO A 130 14.31 -2.55 -1.59
C PRO A 130 14.07 -1.06 -1.29
N GLY A 131 12.91 -0.52 -1.59
CA GLY A 131 12.60 0.88 -1.37
C GLY A 131 11.26 1.25 -1.98
N LEU A 132 10.96 2.54 -2.01
CA LEU A 132 9.74 3.03 -2.62
C LEU A 132 10.07 3.78 -3.91
N PHE A 133 9.29 3.51 -4.96
CA PHE A 133 9.47 4.13 -6.27
C PHE A 133 8.18 4.81 -6.72
N ALA A 134 8.31 5.98 -7.36
CA ALA A 134 7.28 6.50 -8.26
C ALA A 134 7.79 6.37 -9.70
N ILE A 135 7.01 5.69 -10.54
CA ILE A 135 7.36 5.36 -11.92
C ILE A 135 6.30 5.97 -12.84
N ASP A 136 6.74 6.67 -13.90
CA ASP A 136 5.82 7.20 -14.89
C ASP A 136 5.26 6.10 -15.81
N LEU A 137 4.21 6.39 -16.56
CA LEU A 137 3.59 5.41 -17.47
C LEU A 137 4.43 5.01 -18.69
N LYS A 138 5.65 5.54 -18.79
CA LYS A 138 6.67 5.14 -19.78
C LYS A 138 7.78 4.28 -19.16
N GLY A 139 7.73 4.04 -17.86
CA GLY A 139 8.71 3.22 -17.15
C GLY A 139 9.91 4.01 -16.60
N ASN A 140 9.83 5.32 -16.53
CA ASN A 140 10.91 6.09 -15.94
C ASN A 140 10.68 6.26 -14.44
N VAL A 141 11.73 6.04 -13.64
CA VAL A 141 11.74 6.35 -12.20
C VAL A 141 11.84 7.86 -12.04
N ILE A 142 10.81 8.47 -11.43
CA ILE A 142 10.69 9.92 -11.26
C ILE A 142 10.83 10.38 -9.81
N TRP A 143 10.84 9.44 -8.88
CA TRP A 143 11.07 9.66 -7.46
C TRP A 143 11.40 8.34 -6.79
N THR A 144 12.24 8.38 -5.74
CA THR A 144 12.61 7.22 -4.95
C THR A 144 12.70 7.59 -3.48
N TYR A 145 12.39 6.64 -2.61
CA TYR A 145 12.79 6.67 -1.21
C TYR A 145 13.72 5.50 -0.93
N ASN A 146 14.97 5.82 -0.66
CA ASN A 146 15.99 4.88 -0.20
C ASN A 146 16.24 5.15 1.28
N PHE A 147 15.67 4.34 2.16
CA PHE A 147 15.80 4.58 3.58
C PHE A 147 17.26 4.31 4.05
N PRO A 148 17.89 5.32 4.71
CA PRO A 148 19.35 5.34 4.92
C PRO A 148 19.84 4.37 6.00
N ASP A 149 18.95 3.90 6.86
CA ASP A 149 19.20 3.01 8.00
C ASP A 149 18.72 1.58 7.76
N GLN A 150 18.58 1.17 6.48
CA GLN A 150 18.13 -0.16 6.11
C GLN A 150 19.05 -1.26 6.65
N LEU A 151 18.44 -2.23 7.31
CA LEU A 151 19.10 -3.47 7.71
C LEU A 151 18.89 -4.58 6.65
N PRO A 152 19.79 -5.57 6.58
CA PRO A 152 19.60 -6.72 5.68
C PRO A 152 18.26 -7.42 5.93
N GLY A 153 17.49 -7.64 4.85
CA GLY A 153 16.18 -8.29 4.93
C GLY A 153 15.01 -7.37 5.26
N GLU A 154 15.24 -6.06 5.36
CA GLU A 154 14.17 -5.05 5.48
C GLU A 154 13.73 -4.53 4.12
N SER A 155 12.48 -4.08 4.08
CA SER A 155 11.84 -3.40 2.96
C SER A 155 10.83 -2.38 3.45
N VAL A 156 10.39 -1.54 2.53
CA VAL A 156 9.25 -0.65 2.73
C VAL A 156 7.98 -1.42 2.37
N GLN A 157 6.94 -1.31 3.19
CA GLN A 157 5.66 -1.98 3.01
C GLN A 157 4.51 -1.07 3.45
N GLY A 158 3.27 -1.40 3.05
CA GLY A 158 2.07 -0.77 3.56
C GLY A 158 1.99 0.74 3.30
N VAL A 159 2.49 1.17 2.16
CA VAL A 159 2.62 2.60 1.79
C VAL A 159 1.26 3.25 1.61
N LYS A 160 1.05 4.41 2.25
CA LYS A 160 -0.15 5.26 2.06
C LYS A 160 0.28 6.72 1.87
N MET A 161 -0.27 7.35 0.83
CA MET A 161 -0.17 8.81 0.65
C MET A 161 -1.10 9.51 1.62
N LEU A 162 -0.59 10.49 2.35
CA LEU A 162 -1.37 11.30 3.30
C LEU A 162 -1.94 12.57 2.63
N PRO A 163 -3.03 13.14 3.16
CA PRO A 163 -3.61 14.37 2.62
C PRO A 163 -2.68 15.58 2.64
N ASN A 164 -1.67 15.59 3.52
CA ASN A 164 -0.64 16.63 3.60
C ASN A 164 0.51 16.45 2.60
N GLY A 165 0.47 15.41 1.76
CA GLY A 165 1.49 15.08 0.76
C GLY A 165 2.66 14.24 1.28
N ASP A 166 2.69 13.95 2.57
CA ASP A 166 3.64 13.02 3.15
C ASP A 166 3.22 11.57 2.90
N ILE A 167 4.07 10.63 3.21
CA ILE A 167 3.86 9.20 2.98
C ILE A 167 4.07 8.48 4.30
N VAL A 168 3.07 7.70 4.74
CA VAL A 168 3.25 6.76 5.85
C VAL A 168 3.57 5.37 5.32
N LEU A 169 4.49 4.68 5.98
CA LEU A 169 4.98 3.37 5.56
C LEU A 169 5.51 2.55 6.74
N VAL A 170 5.60 1.25 6.53
CA VAL A 170 6.27 0.32 7.44
C VAL A 170 7.68 0.05 6.93
N VAL A 171 8.67 0.16 7.81
CA VAL A 171 10.01 -0.42 7.62
C VAL A 171 10.05 -1.73 8.38
N GLY A 172 10.03 -2.84 7.66
CA GLY A 172 9.88 -4.16 8.25
C GLY A 172 10.47 -5.28 7.40
N PRO A 173 10.27 -6.54 7.82
CA PRO A 173 10.84 -7.71 7.13
C PRO A 173 10.30 -7.88 5.72
N SER A 174 11.18 -8.18 4.78
CA SER A 174 10.86 -8.29 3.34
C SER A 174 10.21 -9.62 2.91
N SER A 175 10.07 -10.59 3.82
CA SER A 175 9.49 -11.91 3.51
C SER A 175 9.10 -12.66 4.78
N SER A 176 8.28 -13.71 4.67
CA SER A 176 7.93 -14.58 5.81
C SER A 176 9.13 -15.24 6.47
N SER A 177 10.18 -15.56 5.73
CA SER A 177 11.44 -16.08 6.31
C SER A 177 12.19 -14.97 7.04
N ALA A 178 12.26 -13.76 6.47
CA ALA A 178 12.85 -12.60 7.12
C ALA A 178 12.03 -12.19 8.35
N LEU A 179 10.69 -12.28 8.31
CA LEU A 179 9.83 -12.05 9.46
C LEU A 179 10.17 -12.97 10.64
N ARG A 180 10.25 -14.29 10.38
CA ARG A 180 10.62 -15.26 11.44
C ARG A 180 12.04 -15.02 11.97
N GLN A 181 12.97 -14.64 11.11
CA GLN A 181 14.33 -14.28 11.51
C GLN A 181 14.34 -13.00 12.32
N ALA A 182 13.64 -11.95 11.89
CA ALA A 182 13.55 -10.68 12.58
C ALA A 182 12.97 -10.85 14.01
N VAL A 183 11.91 -11.65 14.14
CA VAL A 183 11.34 -12.01 15.45
C VAL A 183 12.35 -12.74 16.33
N ALA A 184 13.09 -13.70 15.79
CA ALA A 184 14.10 -14.47 16.52
C ALA A 184 15.31 -13.60 16.95
N GLU A 185 15.69 -12.63 16.15
CA GLU A 185 16.84 -11.75 16.37
C GLU A 185 16.49 -10.45 17.09
N GLY A 186 15.18 -10.11 17.20
CA GLY A 186 14.70 -8.85 17.77
C GLY A 186 15.08 -7.65 16.88
N THR A 187 14.95 -7.81 15.56
CA THR A 187 15.30 -6.77 14.59
C THR A 187 14.44 -5.50 14.81
N PRO A 188 15.03 -4.32 14.91
CA PRO A 188 14.26 -3.08 15.02
C PRO A 188 13.40 -2.87 13.79
N THR A 189 12.14 -2.53 13.97
CA THR A 189 11.21 -2.14 12.90
C THR A 189 10.49 -0.86 13.28
N ALA A 190 9.97 -0.14 12.30
CA ALA A 190 9.34 1.16 12.52
C ALA A 190 8.16 1.40 11.57
N VAL A 191 7.24 2.25 12.01
CA VAL A 191 6.27 2.93 11.14
C VAL A 191 6.68 4.38 11.05
N ARG A 192 6.82 4.90 9.83
CA ARG A 192 7.34 6.24 9.52
C ARG A 192 6.38 7.04 8.68
N GLU A 193 6.31 8.33 8.95
CA GLU A 193 5.85 9.36 8.02
C GLU A 193 7.06 10.07 7.46
N ILE A 194 7.17 10.14 6.15
CA ILE A 194 8.24 10.81 5.43
C ILE A 194 7.67 11.87 4.49
N ASN A 195 8.42 12.95 4.29
CA ASN A 195 8.11 13.92 3.24
C ASN A 195 8.71 13.49 1.88
N LEU A 196 8.47 14.27 0.83
CA LEU A 196 8.99 13.97 -0.52
C LEU A 196 10.52 14.08 -0.64
N ALA A 197 11.22 14.74 0.30
CA ALA A 197 12.68 14.72 0.37
C ALA A 197 13.22 13.43 1.01
N GLY A 198 12.34 12.64 1.66
CA GLY A 198 12.73 11.44 2.41
C GLY A 198 13.05 11.70 3.87
N ASP A 199 12.85 12.95 4.36
CA ASP A 199 13.03 13.27 5.76
C ASP A 199 11.96 12.60 6.60
N ILE A 200 12.34 12.01 7.74
CA ILE A 200 11.42 11.43 8.70
C ILE A 200 10.71 12.57 9.44
N VAL A 201 9.41 12.71 9.19
CA VAL A 201 8.54 13.69 9.84
C VAL A 201 8.06 13.15 11.20
N LYS A 202 7.74 11.85 11.24
CA LYS A 202 7.19 11.19 12.42
C LYS A 202 7.55 9.71 12.39
N GLU A 203 7.86 9.13 13.53
CA GLU A 203 8.23 7.72 13.61
C GLU A 203 7.79 7.10 14.93
N ILE A 204 7.38 5.83 14.89
CA ILE A 204 7.31 4.96 16.05
C ILE A 204 8.07 3.67 15.78
N THR A 205 9.01 3.34 16.67
CA THR A 205 9.72 2.06 16.65
C THR A 205 8.96 1.01 17.46
N ILE A 206 9.22 -0.28 17.18
CA ILE A 206 8.61 -1.38 17.95
C ILE A 206 8.95 -1.28 19.45
N ALA A 207 10.16 -0.87 19.80
CA ALA A 207 10.57 -0.67 21.17
C ALA A 207 9.85 0.52 21.84
N GLY A 208 9.66 1.62 21.10
CA GLY A 208 8.89 2.77 21.54
C GLY A 208 7.43 2.41 21.82
N LEU A 209 6.80 1.67 20.90
CA LEU A 209 5.42 1.24 21.06
C LEU A 209 5.24 0.27 22.23
N ASN A 210 6.15 -0.69 22.44
CA ASN A 210 6.12 -1.55 23.61
C ASN A 210 6.16 -0.75 24.94
N THR A 211 6.95 0.33 24.97
CA THR A 211 7.00 1.23 26.14
C THR A 211 5.67 1.94 26.34
N SER A 212 5.08 2.47 25.27
CA SER A 212 3.77 3.16 25.32
C SER A 212 2.62 2.23 25.70
N LEU A 213 2.62 0.99 25.18
CA LEU A 213 1.64 -0.04 25.53
C LEU A 213 1.71 -0.41 27.04
N ALA A 214 2.92 -0.60 27.56
CA ALA A 214 3.10 -0.88 28.98
C ALA A 214 2.59 0.28 29.86
N ALA A 215 2.85 1.52 29.48
CA ALA A 215 2.36 2.73 30.15
C ALA A 215 0.82 2.86 30.07
N ALA A 216 0.21 2.41 28.97
CA ALA A 216 -1.24 2.39 28.75
C ALA A 216 -1.96 1.21 29.46
N GLY A 217 -1.21 0.32 30.15
CA GLY A 217 -1.77 -0.81 30.89
C GLY A 217 -1.74 -2.16 30.17
N TYR A 218 -1.18 -2.24 28.96
CA TYR A 218 -1.01 -3.48 28.19
C TYR A 218 0.34 -4.16 28.48
N SER A 219 0.72 -4.29 29.76
CA SER A 219 2.04 -4.80 30.18
C SER A 219 2.30 -6.27 29.80
N ASN A 220 1.26 -7.04 29.49
CA ASN A 220 1.38 -8.45 29.07
C ASN A 220 1.55 -8.58 27.55
N LEU A 221 1.42 -7.49 26.79
CA LEU A 221 1.57 -7.48 25.35
C LEU A 221 2.99 -7.05 24.99
N THR A 222 3.73 -7.93 24.33
CA THR A 222 5.09 -7.63 23.85
C THR A 222 5.15 -7.87 22.36
N LEU A 223 5.12 -6.77 21.61
CA LEU A 223 5.23 -6.78 20.16
C LEU A 223 6.66 -7.17 19.74
N GLN A 224 6.76 -7.90 18.64
CA GLN A 224 8.04 -8.36 18.10
C GLN A 224 8.52 -7.46 16.96
N VAL A 225 7.74 -7.32 15.89
CA VAL A 225 8.07 -6.52 14.71
C VAL A 225 6.81 -5.90 14.11
N PHE A 226 6.94 -4.75 13.45
CA PHE A 226 5.94 -4.25 12.49
C PHE A 226 6.11 -4.95 11.15
N HIS A 227 5.02 -5.16 10.44
CA HIS A 227 5.05 -5.80 9.12
C HIS A 227 3.82 -5.45 8.28
N HIS A 228 3.91 -5.68 6.98
CA HIS A 228 2.90 -5.70 5.93
C HIS A 228 2.11 -4.40 5.72
N ASP A 229 1.45 -3.83 6.73
CA ASP A 229 0.52 -2.72 6.48
C ASP A 229 0.46 -1.69 7.59
N VAL A 230 0.12 -0.47 7.20
CA VAL A 230 -0.31 0.63 8.06
C VAL A 230 -1.48 1.33 7.37
N THR A 231 -2.48 1.75 8.12
CA THR A 231 -3.63 2.49 7.58
C THR A 231 -3.79 3.81 8.30
N ALA A 232 -3.73 4.91 7.53
CA ALA A 232 -4.03 6.23 8.03
C ALA A 232 -5.54 6.45 8.07
N LEU A 233 -6.07 6.82 9.22
CA LEU A 233 -7.48 7.10 9.42
C LEU A 233 -7.83 8.56 9.15
N PRO A 234 -9.10 8.88 8.84
CA PRO A 234 -9.54 10.26 8.58
C PRO A 234 -9.32 11.22 9.76
N ASN A 235 -9.27 10.71 11.00
CA ASN A 235 -8.98 11.49 12.20
C ASN A 235 -7.48 11.75 12.44
N GLY A 236 -6.61 11.26 11.55
CA GLY A 236 -5.16 11.38 11.64
C GLY A 236 -4.47 10.30 12.49
N HIS A 237 -5.22 9.33 12.99
CA HIS A 237 -4.67 8.16 13.67
C HIS A 237 -4.03 7.18 12.66
N TRP A 238 -3.21 6.28 13.17
CA TRP A 238 -2.63 5.18 12.41
C TRP A 238 -3.03 3.84 13.00
N LEU A 239 -3.60 2.98 12.18
CA LEU A 239 -3.72 1.56 12.50
C LEU A 239 -2.43 0.87 12.06
N VAL A 240 -1.72 0.27 12.99
CA VAL A 240 -0.45 -0.42 12.73
C VAL A 240 -0.59 -1.91 13.02
N LEU A 241 0.13 -2.71 12.24
CA LEU A 241 0.14 -4.17 12.34
C LEU A 241 1.48 -4.65 12.90
N ALA A 242 1.43 -5.47 13.94
CA ALA A 242 2.61 -6.05 14.58
C ALA A 242 2.37 -7.49 15.02
N ASN A 243 3.45 -8.27 15.16
CA ASN A 243 3.36 -9.64 15.68
C ASN A 243 3.56 -9.71 17.18
N ILE A 244 2.98 -10.77 17.76
CA ILE A 244 3.30 -11.25 19.11
C ILE A 244 3.58 -12.76 19.11
N LEU A 245 4.36 -13.21 20.09
CA LEU A 245 4.57 -14.63 20.36
C LEU A 245 3.76 -15.05 21.58
N GLN A 246 3.00 -16.13 21.44
CA GLN A 246 2.24 -16.73 22.54
C GLN A 246 2.50 -18.23 22.67
N GLN A 247 2.59 -18.73 23.89
CA GLN A 247 2.60 -20.16 24.18
C GLN A 247 1.17 -20.66 24.30
N VAL A 248 0.75 -21.57 23.44
CA VAL A 248 -0.60 -22.13 23.45
C VAL A 248 -0.56 -23.65 23.52
N THR A 249 -1.52 -24.24 24.23
CA THR A 249 -1.69 -25.70 24.24
C THR A 249 -2.88 -26.03 23.35
N LEU A 250 -2.61 -26.65 22.20
CA LEU A 250 -3.64 -27.06 21.25
C LEU A 250 -4.51 -28.18 21.83
N THR A 251 -5.74 -28.29 21.36
CA THR A 251 -6.64 -29.35 21.79
C THR A 251 -6.02 -30.74 21.52
N GLY A 252 -5.88 -31.52 22.60
CA GLY A 252 -5.26 -32.86 22.52
C GLY A 252 -3.72 -32.89 22.55
N ALA A 253 -3.04 -31.74 22.55
CA ALA A 253 -1.59 -31.68 22.69
C ALA A 253 -1.15 -31.84 24.16
N SER A 254 0.00 -32.50 24.39
CA SER A 254 0.58 -32.71 25.71
C SER A 254 1.57 -31.62 26.13
N ALA A 255 1.96 -30.73 25.22
CA ALA A 255 2.92 -29.67 25.45
C ALA A 255 2.48 -28.37 24.72
N PRO A 256 2.86 -27.19 25.25
CA PRO A 256 2.58 -25.94 24.56
C PRO A 256 3.41 -25.80 23.28
N THR A 257 2.88 -25.06 22.32
CA THR A 257 3.50 -24.68 21.06
C THR A 257 3.67 -23.17 21.03
N THR A 258 4.80 -22.69 20.54
CA THR A 258 4.99 -21.25 20.27
C THR A 258 4.25 -20.88 18.99
N VAL A 259 3.37 -19.91 19.09
CA VAL A 259 2.56 -19.39 17.98
C VAL A 259 2.86 -17.91 17.77
N LEU A 260 3.09 -17.53 16.54
CA LEU A 260 3.20 -16.15 16.07
C LEU A 260 1.83 -15.73 15.54
N GLY A 261 1.19 -14.77 16.20
CA GLY A 261 -0.07 -14.16 15.80
C GLY A 261 0.08 -12.66 15.69
N ASP A 262 -0.96 -11.99 15.27
CA ASP A 262 -0.93 -10.59 14.91
C ASP A 262 -1.78 -9.73 15.85
N VAL A 263 -1.41 -8.46 15.93
CA VAL A 263 -2.09 -7.43 16.74
C VAL A 263 -2.23 -6.17 15.90
N ILE A 264 -3.42 -5.59 15.90
CA ILE A 264 -3.69 -4.27 15.31
C ILE A 264 -3.77 -3.26 16.45
N ILE A 265 -3.07 -2.14 16.33
CA ILE A 265 -3.05 -1.08 17.33
C ILE A 265 -3.45 0.23 16.64
N ASP A 266 -4.42 0.93 17.21
CA ASP A 266 -4.75 2.31 16.87
C ASP A 266 -3.86 3.26 17.65
N LEU A 267 -3.11 4.07 16.95
CA LEU A 267 -2.24 5.12 17.48
C LEU A 267 -2.86 6.49 17.20
N ASP A 268 -3.03 7.29 18.25
CA ASP A 268 -3.48 8.68 18.11
C ASP A 268 -2.45 9.55 17.37
N THR A 269 -2.78 10.81 17.12
CA THR A 269 -1.89 11.76 16.43
C THR A 269 -0.56 12.00 17.15
N SER A 270 -0.46 11.65 18.42
CA SER A 270 0.77 11.70 19.24
C SER A 270 1.46 10.34 19.35
N LEU A 271 1.00 9.33 18.61
CA LEU A 271 1.47 7.94 18.60
C LEU A 271 1.27 7.20 19.93
N ASN A 272 0.26 7.59 20.72
CA ASN A 272 -0.16 6.80 21.87
C ASN A 272 -1.16 5.72 21.46
N PRO A 273 -1.06 4.49 22.01
CA PRO A 273 -2.05 3.44 21.74
C PRO A 273 -3.38 3.78 22.40
N VAL A 274 -4.46 3.80 21.63
CA VAL A 274 -5.82 4.14 22.08
C VAL A 274 -6.81 2.98 21.92
N TRP A 275 -6.50 2.01 21.05
CA TRP A 275 -7.25 0.78 20.87
C TRP A 275 -6.29 -0.34 20.44
N VAL A 276 -6.56 -1.57 20.92
CA VAL A 276 -5.72 -2.74 20.66
C VAL A 276 -6.61 -3.93 20.36
N TRP A 277 -6.33 -4.60 19.25
CA TRP A 277 -6.99 -5.84 18.84
C TRP A 277 -5.98 -6.97 18.70
N ASN A 278 -6.09 -7.97 19.57
CA ASN A 278 -5.21 -9.12 19.60
C ASN A 278 -5.95 -10.34 19.05
N GLU A 279 -5.49 -10.92 17.97
CA GLU A 279 -6.14 -12.04 17.30
C GLU A 279 -6.34 -13.28 18.17
N PHE A 280 -5.45 -13.52 19.15
CA PHE A 280 -5.60 -14.62 20.10
C PHE A 280 -6.85 -14.51 21.00
N ASP A 281 -7.40 -13.32 21.15
CA ASP A 281 -8.59 -13.09 21.96
C ASP A 281 -9.90 -13.34 21.17
N HIS A 282 -9.82 -13.42 19.82
CA HIS A 282 -10.98 -13.44 18.93
C HIS A 282 -11.06 -14.67 18.01
N LEU A 283 -9.97 -15.43 17.86
CA LEU A 283 -9.88 -16.57 16.95
C LEU A 283 -9.52 -17.86 17.69
N ASP A 284 -10.03 -18.99 17.19
CA ASP A 284 -9.63 -20.29 17.68
C ASP A 284 -8.27 -20.71 17.11
N VAL A 285 -7.25 -20.77 17.94
CA VAL A 285 -5.89 -21.16 17.57
C VAL A 285 -5.79 -22.60 17.05
N ASN A 286 -6.78 -23.48 17.34
CA ASN A 286 -6.83 -24.82 16.79
C ASN A 286 -7.17 -24.83 15.29
N ARG A 287 -7.70 -23.72 14.75
CA ARG A 287 -7.82 -23.54 13.31
C ARG A 287 -6.50 -22.96 12.77
N HIS A 288 -5.72 -23.80 12.11
CA HIS A 288 -4.43 -23.44 11.52
C HIS A 288 -4.25 -24.13 10.15
N PRO A 289 -4.88 -23.62 9.07
CA PRO A 289 -4.72 -24.16 7.73
C PRO A 289 -3.27 -24.27 7.29
N PHE A 290 -2.44 -23.34 7.72
CA PHE A 290 -1.00 -23.35 7.53
C PHE A 290 -0.25 -23.80 8.80
N ASN A 291 1.00 -24.19 8.64
CA ASN A 291 1.83 -24.71 9.73
C ASN A 291 2.32 -23.60 10.66
N PHE A 292 2.35 -23.88 11.94
CA PHE A 292 2.99 -23.01 12.93
C PHE A 292 4.51 -22.83 12.64
N PRO A 293 5.14 -21.77 13.18
CA PRO A 293 4.60 -20.83 14.18
C PRO A 293 3.69 -19.70 13.63
N ASP A 294 3.74 -19.38 12.35
CA ASP A 294 3.09 -18.24 11.71
C ASP A 294 1.61 -18.56 11.44
N TRP A 295 0.73 -18.16 12.37
CA TRP A 295 -0.64 -18.65 12.45
C TRP A 295 -1.65 -17.89 11.60
N THR A 296 -1.63 -16.57 11.66
CA THR A 296 -2.61 -15.71 11.00
C THR A 296 -2.05 -15.03 9.76
N HIS A 297 -0.83 -14.54 9.87
CA HIS A 297 -0.13 -13.82 8.80
C HIS A 297 -1.02 -12.74 8.19
N THR A 298 -1.55 -11.87 9.07
CA THR A 298 -2.36 -10.73 8.66
C THR A 298 -1.53 -9.80 7.78
N ASN A 299 -2.06 -9.41 6.63
CA ASN A 299 -1.29 -8.68 5.62
C ASN A 299 -1.96 -7.40 5.12
N ALA A 300 -3.18 -7.10 5.55
CA ALA A 300 -3.84 -5.84 5.22
C ALA A 300 -4.88 -5.43 6.25
N ILE A 301 -4.96 -4.13 6.48
CA ILE A 301 -5.99 -3.47 7.31
C ILE A 301 -6.67 -2.42 6.43
N VAL A 302 -7.97 -2.56 6.19
CA VAL A 302 -8.75 -1.62 5.40
C VAL A 302 -9.84 -1.01 6.28
N TYR A 303 -9.84 0.31 6.41
CA TYR A 303 -10.88 1.02 7.12
C TYR A 303 -12.12 1.18 6.22
N SER A 304 -13.29 0.84 6.77
CA SER A 304 -14.59 1.01 6.13
C SER A 304 -15.22 2.33 6.60
N PRO A 305 -15.19 3.39 5.79
CA PRO A 305 -15.66 4.71 6.22
C PRO A 305 -17.19 4.80 6.36
N ASP A 306 -17.92 3.84 5.79
CA ASP A 306 -19.39 3.82 5.79
C ASP A 306 -19.96 3.36 7.15
N ASP A 307 -19.22 2.55 7.89
CA ASP A 307 -19.66 1.98 9.16
C ASP A 307 -18.60 2.04 10.30
N GLY A 308 -17.44 2.62 10.02
CA GLY A 308 -16.38 2.80 11.00
C GLY A 308 -15.68 1.52 11.43
N ASN A 309 -15.81 0.43 10.69
CA ASN A 309 -15.24 -0.88 11.03
C ASN A 309 -13.97 -1.19 10.20
N LEU A 310 -13.33 -2.32 10.50
CA LEU A 310 -12.14 -2.77 9.78
C LEU A 310 -12.43 -4.03 8.96
N ILE A 311 -11.86 -4.07 7.76
CA ILE A 311 -11.70 -5.27 6.95
C ILE A 311 -10.25 -5.72 7.08
N VAL A 312 -10.02 -6.93 7.55
CA VAL A 312 -8.69 -7.47 7.86
C VAL A 312 -8.44 -8.72 7.05
N SER A 313 -7.34 -8.76 6.31
CA SER A 313 -6.94 -9.91 5.50
C SER A 313 -5.98 -10.80 6.26
N MET A 314 -6.40 -12.01 6.58
CA MET A 314 -5.63 -13.03 7.29
C MET A 314 -5.20 -14.13 6.31
N ARG A 315 -3.99 -14.01 5.76
CA ARG A 315 -3.46 -14.89 4.73
C ARG A 315 -3.51 -16.37 5.11
N HIS A 316 -3.01 -16.72 6.28
CA HIS A 316 -2.90 -18.12 6.73
C HIS A 316 -4.22 -18.67 7.29
N GLN A 317 -5.25 -17.83 7.37
CA GLN A 317 -6.61 -18.26 7.67
C GLN A 317 -7.46 -18.43 6.41
N ASN A 318 -7.00 -18.00 5.22
CA ASN A 318 -7.79 -17.90 3.99
C ASN A 318 -9.09 -17.14 4.22
N TRP A 319 -9.04 -16.10 5.05
CA TRP A 319 -10.18 -15.28 5.42
C TRP A 319 -9.89 -13.79 5.26
N VAL A 320 -10.91 -13.09 4.81
CA VAL A 320 -11.07 -11.66 5.05
C VAL A 320 -12.14 -11.54 6.14
N VAL A 321 -11.84 -10.84 7.23
CA VAL A 321 -12.77 -10.67 8.34
C VAL A 321 -13.16 -9.22 8.52
N LYS A 322 -14.37 -8.97 9.03
CA LYS A 322 -14.79 -7.65 9.50
C LYS A 322 -14.75 -7.61 11.01
N VAL A 323 -14.10 -6.60 11.53
CA VAL A 323 -13.89 -6.39 12.97
C VAL A 323 -14.68 -5.17 13.42
N ASP A 324 -15.42 -5.30 14.53
CA ASP A 324 -16.10 -4.21 15.22
C ASP A 324 -15.07 -3.24 15.81
N TYR A 325 -14.64 -2.29 14.99
CA TYR A 325 -13.76 -1.20 15.41
C TYR A 325 -14.54 0.05 15.81
N ASN A 326 -15.63 0.36 15.07
CA ASN A 326 -16.57 1.44 15.37
C ASN A 326 -15.84 2.76 15.72
N ASP A 327 -14.94 3.21 14.85
CA ASP A 327 -14.11 4.43 15.05
C ASP A 327 -13.33 4.42 16.38
N GLY A 328 -12.76 3.29 16.76
CA GLY A 328 -12.00 3.10 18.01
C GLY A 328 -12.84 2.86 19.27
N LYS A 329 -14.14 2.63 19.12
CA LYS A 329 -15.07 2.40 20.24
C LYS A 329 -15.59 0.97 20.32
N GLY A 330 -15.36 0.19 19.25
CA GLY A 330 -15.81 -1.20 19.14
C GLY A 330 -15.09 -2.13 20.08
N GLN A 331 -15.71 -3.27 20.36
CA GLN A 331 -15.17 -4.30 21.28
C GLN A 331 -14.18 -5.24 20.56
N GLY A 332 -14.01 -5.11 19.26
CA GLY A 332 -13.14 -5.98 18.45
C GLY A 332 -13.78 -7.33 18.08
N ASP A 333 -15.09 -7.49 18.28
CA ASP A 333 -15.76 -8.72 17.85
C ASP A 333 -15.62 -8.93 16.34
N ILE A 334 -15.42 -10.18 15.92
CA ILE A 334 -15.47 -10.52 14.49
C ILE A 334 -16.92 -10.57 14.07
N LEU A 335 -17.33 -9.59 13.27
CA LEU A 335 -18.70 -9.45 12.79
C LEU A 335 -19.02 -10.51 11.73
N TRP A 336 -18.06 -10.85 10.87
CA TRP A 336 -18.15 -11.92 9.90
C TRP A 336 -16.77 -12.34 9.35
N ARG A 337 -16.76 -13.53 8.69
CA ARG A 337 -15.60 -14.13 8.02
C ARG A 337 -15.98 -14.47 6.57
N LEU A 338 -15.31 -13.87 5.61
CA LEU A 338 -15.46 -14.14 4.17
C LEU A 338 -14.32 -15.05 3.73
N GLY A 339 -14.63 -16.13 3.01
CA GLY A 339 -13.66 -17.10 2.51
C GLY A 339 -14.07 -18.54 2.81
N ALA A 340 -13.25 -19.50 2.41
CA ALA A 340 -13.54 -20.94 2.58
C ALA A 340 -13.77 -21.31 4.06
N GLY A 341 -14.93 -21.87 4.35
CA GLY A 341 -15.33 -22.25 5.72
C GLY A 341 -15.60 -21.07 6.65
N GLY A 342 -15.83 -19.87 6.10
CA GLY A 342 -16.32 -18.69 6.81
C GLY A 342 -17.84 -18.67 6.91
N ASP A 343 -18.40 -17.46 7.04
CA ASP A 343 -19.82 -17.24 7.32
C ASP A 343 -20.67 -17.06 6.05
N PHE A 344 -20.01 -16.92 4.88
CA PHE A 344 -20.67 -16.62 3.60
C PHE A 344 -20.85 -17.83 2.71
N THR A 345 -21.95 -17.84 1.97
CA THR A 345 -22.16 -18.74 0.83
C THR A 345 -21.65 -18.06 -0.44
N LEU A 346 -20.72 -18.70 -1.17
CA LEU A 346 -20.39 -18.27 -2.52
C LEU A 346 -21.52 -18.68 -3.46
N GLU A 347 -21.98 -17.76 -4.30
CA GLU A 347 -23.04 -17.99 -5.28
C GLU A 347 -22.49 -17.99 -6.70
N ASP A 348 -23.02 -18.91 -7.54
CA ASP A 348 -22.78 -18.91 -8.97
C ASP A 348 -23.53 -17.75 -9.67
N SER A 349 -23.34 -17.60 -10.98
CA SER A 349 -23.98 -16.56 -11.78
C SER A 349 -25.53 -16.69 -11.87
N SER A 350 -26.11 -17.77 -11.37
CA SER A 350 -27.54 -18.02 -11.30
C SER A 350 -28.12 -17.80 -9.89
N GLY A 351 -27.25 -17.42 -8.91
CA GLY A 351 -27.64 -17.24 -7.52
C GLY A 351 -27.80 -18.56 -6.73
N ASN A 352 -27.22 -19.66 -7.22
CA ASN A 352 -27.18 -20.91 -6.47
C ASN A 352 -25.84 -21.00 -5.70
N ALA A 353 -25.91 -21.72 -4.57
CA ALA A 353 -24.67 -21.98 -3.80
C ALA A 353 -23.64 -22.75 -4.65
N ASP A 354 -22.46 -22.16 -4.77
CA ASP A 354 -21.29 -22.80 -5.38
C ASP A 354 -20.61 -23.69 -4.34
N SER A 355 -20.58 -24.98 -4.61
CA SER A 355 -19.97 -25.97 -3.72
C SER A 355 -18.52 -26.30 -4.07
N ASN A 356 -17.96 -25.70 -5.14
CA ASN A 356 -16.57 -25.94 -5.52
C ASN A 356 -15.62 -25.16 -4.60
N PRO A 357 -14.87 -25.83 -3.71
CA PRO A 357 -13.98 -25.13 -2.79
C PRO A 357 -12.89 -24.34 -3.51
N ALA A 358 -12.51 -24.73 -4.74
CA ALA A 358 -11.46 -24.08 -5.51
C ALA A 358 -11.86 -22.68 -6.01
N ASP A 359 -13.13 -22.31 -5.97
CA ASP A 359 -13.61 -20.99 -6.40
C ASP A 359 -13.50 -19.93 -5.29
N TRP A 360 -13.29 -20.34 -4.03
CA TRP A 360 -12.85 -19.40 -2.99
C TRP A 360 -11.41 -18.93 -3.19
N PHE A 361 -11.07 -17.80 -2.61
CA PHE A 361 -9.68 -17.31 -2.54
C PHE A 361 -8.89 -18.00 -1.43
N TYR A 362 -7.57 -18.10 -1.64
CA TYR A 362 -6.63 -18.72 -0.72
C TYR A 362 -5.35 -17.88 -0.58
N ALA A 363 -4.84 -17.74 0.63
CA ALA A 363 -3.62 -17.00 0.95
C ALA A 363 -3.62 -15.57 0.39
N GLN A 364 -4.76 -14.93 0.38
CA GLN A 364 -5.07 -13.67 -0.27
C GLN A 364 -4.27 -12.48 0.30
N HIS A 365 -4.15 -11.42 -0.52
CA HIS A 365 -3.54 -10.15 -0.15
C HIS A 365 -4.45 -8.95 -0.51
N ALA A 366 -4.25 -7.89 0.25
CA ALA A 366 -4.66 -6.52 -0.04
C ALA A 366 -6.11 -6.38 -0.57
N PRO A 367 -7.14 -6.72 0.23
CA PRO A 367 -8.50 -6.39 -0.12
C PRO A 367 -8.68 -4.88 -0.29
N SER A 368 -9.47 -4.46 -1.27
CA SER A 368 -9.83 -3.07 -1.49
C SER A 368 -11.31 -2.91 -1.84
N PHE A 369 -11.91 -1.79 -1.44
CA PHE A 369 -13.29 -1.50 -1.79
C PHE A 369 -13.40 -1.01 -3.24
N PHE A 370 -14.27 -1.64 -4.02
CA PHE A 370 -14.68 -1.25 -5.37
C PHE A 370 -16.02 -0.49 -5.36
N SER A 371 -16.74 -0.51 -4.27
CA SER A 371 -17.92 0.32 -4.01
C SER A 371 -18.09 0.56 -2.52
N SER A 372 -18.83 1.62 -2.16
CA SER A 372 -19.17 1.93 -0.78
C SER A 372 -20.09 0.87 -0.16
N ASN A 373 -20.04 0.73 1.16
CA ASN A 373 -20.86 -0.18 1.96
C ASN A 373 -21.98 0.55 2.69
N THR A 374 -22.84 1.27 1.97
CA THR A 374 -23.92 2.07 2.58
C THR A 374 -25.17 1.27 2.99
N SER A 375 -25.28 0.02 2.55
CA SER A 375 -26.48 -0.83 2.77
C SER A 375 -26.17 -2.26 3.21
N GLY A 376 -24.94 -2.57 3.56
CA GLY A 376 -24.48 -3.93 3.81
C GLY A 376 -24.19 -4.73 2.53
N VAL A 377 -24.22 -4.05 1.37
CA VAL A 377 -23.85 -4.66 0.07
C VAL A 377 -22.76 -3.80 -0.57
N PHE A 378 -21.63 -4.40 -0.88
CA PHE A 378 -20.47 -3.70 -1.45
C PHE A 378 -19.64 -4.63 -2.34
N SER A 379 -18.72 -4.05 -3.10
CA SER A 379 -17.78 -4.80 -3.93
C SER A 379 -16.39 -4.76 -3.31
N LEU A 380 -15.75 -5.91 -3.22
CA LEU A 380 -14.41 -6.11 -2.65
C LEU A 380 -13.52 -6.81 -3.67
N GLY A 381 -12.44 -6.16 -4.08
CA GLY A 381 -11.38 -6.76 -4.89
C GLY A 381 -10.22 -7.22 -4.02
N LEU A 382 -9.46 -8.22 -4.46
CA LEU A 382 -8.26 -8.70 -3.79
C LEU A 382 -7.35 -9.48 -4.74
N MET A 383 -6.10 -9.71 -4.34
CA MET A 383 -5.24 -10.70 -4.96
C MET A 383 -5.45 -12.05 -4.27
N ASP A 384 -5.92 -13.03 -5.00
CA ASP A 384 -5.99 -14.42 -4.56
C ASP A 384 -4.71 -15.13 -5.01
N ASN A 385 -3.80 -15.36 -4.08
CA ASN A 385 -2.51 -16.01 -4.39
C ASN A 385 -2.70 -17.49 -4.71
N GLY A 386 -3.64 -18.18 -4.06
CA GLY A 386 -4.01 -19.54 -4.37
C GLY A 386 -3.15 -20.62 -3.71
N ASP A 387 -2.35 -20.26 -2.68
CA ASP A 387 -1.57 -21.24 -1.93
C ASP A 387 -2.50 -22.19 -1.17
N ASP A 388 -2.18 -23.48 -1.22
CA ASP A 388 -2.99 -24.53 -0.59
C ASP A 388 -4.47 -24.57 -1.05
N ARG A 389 -4.77 -24.04 -2.25
CA ARG A 389 -6.13 -24.08 -2.82
C ARG A 389 -6.71 -25.48 -2.77
N ALA A 390 -7.86 -25.62 -2.11
CA ALA A 390 -8.54 -26.90 -1.96
C ALA A 390 -9.33 -27.26 -3.23
N PHE A 391 -9.45 -28.57 -3.51
CA PHE A 391 -10.22 -29.12 -4.61
C PHE A 391 -11.36 -30.00 -4.11
N SER A 392 -12.34 -30.22 -4.98
CA SER A 392 -13.54 -31.01 -4.66
C SER A 392 -13.30 -32.50 -4.36
N ASP A 393 -12.13 -33.02 -4.74
CA ASP A 393 -11.68 -34.39 -4.41
C ASP A 393 -11.07 -34.52 -3.01
N GLY A 394 -11.01 -33.43 -2.24
CA GLY A 394 -10.44 -33.36 -0.90
C GLY A 394 -8.92 -33.18 -0.87
N THR A 395 -8.28 -32.98 -2.01
CA THR A 395 -6.86 -32.62 -2.10
C THR A 395 -6.68 -31.09 -2.10
N ASN A 396 -5.43 -30.64 -2.00
CA ASN A 396 -5.07 -29.25 -2.25
C ASN A 396 -3.93 -29.15 -3.27
N CYS A 397 -3.68 -27.97 -3.79
CA CYS A 397 -2.69 -27.77 -4.83
C CYS A 397 -1.23 -27.99 -4.37
N ALA A 398 -0.95 -27.91 -3.06
CA ALA A 398 0.40 -28.07 -2.51
C ALA A 398 0.88 -29.53 -2.51
N VAL A 399 -0.04 -30.49 -2.51
CA VAL A 399 0.26 -31.96 -2.47
C VAL A 399 1.15 -32.40 -3.64
N GLN A 400 1.10 -31.70 -4.77
CA GLN A 400 1.89 -32.00 -5.96
C GLN A 400 3.05 -30.99 -6.17
N GLY A 401 3.60 -30.43 -5.10
CA GLY A 401 4.69 -29.47 -5.17
C GLY A 401 4.27 -28.15 -5.83
N ASN A 402 3.06 -27.71 -5.55
CA ASN A 402 2.44 -26.47 -6.06
C ASN A 402 2.20 -26.42 -7.57
N THR A 403 2.33 -27.55 -8.30
CA THR A 403 2.16 -27.57 -9.76
C THR A 403 0.72 -27.32 -10.21
N LEU A 404 -0.25 -27.47 -9.32
CA LEU A 404 -1.67 -27.21 -9.56
C LEU A 404 -2.14 -25.90 -8.93
N CYS A 405 -1.27 -25.18 -8.19
CA CYS A 405 -1.61 -23.88 -7.65
C CYS A 405 -1.68 -22.82 -8.76
N TYR A 406 -2.65 -21.95 -8.66
CA TYR A 406 -2.83 -20.82 -9.57
C TYR A 406 -3.44 -19.64 -8.83
N SER A 407 -3.15 -18.44 -9.30
CA SER A 407 -3.67 -17.21 -8.73
C SER A 407 -4.87 -16.68 -9.52
N THR A 408 -5.73 -15.93 -8.84
CA THR A 408 -6.86 -15.25 -9.46
C THR A 408 -6.95 -13.80 -8.98
N VAL A 409 -7.70 -13.00 -9.72
CA VAL A 409 -8.05 -11.64 -9.32
C VAL A 409 -9.58 -11.57 -9.27
N PRO A 410 -10.19 -11.85 -8.11
CA PRO A 410 -11.63 -11.73 -7.92
C PRO A 410 -12.02 -10.31 -7.50
N VAL A 411 -13.18 -9.84 -7.99
CA VAL A 411 -13.98 -8.79 -7.37
C VAL A 411 -15.30 -9.42 -6.97
N LEU A 412 -15.55 -9.46 -5.69
CA LEU A 412 -16.74 -10.07 -5.10
C LEU A 412 -17.77 -9.00 -4.77
N GLN A 413 -19.02 -9.22 -5.15
CA GLN A 413 -20.14 -8.57 -4.48
C GLN A 413 -20.40 -9.31 -3.18
N VAL A 414 -20.29 -8.60 -2.07
CA VAL A 414 -20.52 -9.11 -0.72
C VAL A 414 -21.83 -8.55 -0.20
N ASP A 415 -22.73 -9.39 0.23
CA ASP A 415 -23.98 -9.03 0.93
C ASP A 415 -23.89 -9.51 2.38
N GLU A 416 -23.61 -8.57 3.29
CA GLU A 416 -23.50 -8.85 4.73
C GLU A 416 -24.84 -9.26 5.35
N ASN A 417 -25.97 -8.80 4.78
CA ASN A 417 -27.29 -9.07 5.31
C ASN A 417 -27.73 -10.49 4.99
N ALA A 418 -27.44 -10.95 3.77
CA ALA A 418 -27.76 -12.31 3.31
C ALA A 418 -26.65 -13.31 3.62
N GLN A 419 -25.45 -12.83 3.97
CA GLN A 419 -24.21 -13.61 4.08
C GLN A 419 -23.92 -14.40 2.79
N THR A 420 -24.00 -13.70 1.66
CA THR A 420 -23.68 -14.26 0.35
C THR A 420 -22.59 -13.45 -0.34
N ALA A 421 -21.81 -14.10 -1.20
CA ALA A 421 -20.82 -13.47 -2.05
C ALA A 421 -20.93 -14.03 -3.46
N SER A 422 -20.76 -13.18 -4.48
CA SER A 422 -20.76 -13.61 -5.88
C SER A 422 -19.72 -12.83 -6.68
N PHE A 423 -19.22 -13.40 -7.77
CA PHE A 423 -18.25 -12.74 -8.61
C PHE A 423 -18.89 -11.66 -9.49
N GLN A 424 -18.44 -10.42 -9.34
CA GLN A 424 -18.64 -9.34 -10.32
C GLN A 424 -17.58 -9.39 -11.42
N PHE A 425 -16.35 -9.73 -11.03
CA PHE A 425 -15.23 -9.95 -11.90
C PHE A 425 -14.41 -11.11 -11.35
N HIS A 426 -13.93 -11.99 -12.24
CA HIS A 426 -13.07 -13.09 -11.85
C HIS A 426 -12.10 -13.40 -12.99
N GLN A 427 -10.85 -13.00 -12.84
CA GLN A 427 -9.79 -13.34 -13.78
C GLN A 427 -8.94 -14.47 -13.21
N VAL A 428 -9.08 -15.67 -13.75
CA VAL A 428 -8.16 -16.76 -13.54
C VAL A 428 -6.87 -16.42 -14.34
N LEU A 429 -5.80 -16.18 -13.63
CA LEU A 429 -4.49 -16.02 -14.25
C LEU A 429 -4.06 -17.41 -14.72
N SER A 430 -3.80 -17.61 -16.01
CA SER A 430 -3.49 -18.90 -16.67
C SER A 430 -2.89 -19.95 -15.71
N PRO A 431 -3.19 -21.25 -15.82
CA PRO A 431 -2.64 -22.26 -14.92
C PRO A 431 -1.11 -22.30 -14.84
N SER A 432 -0.41 -21.49 -15.65
CA SER A 432 1.02 -21.24 -15.57
C SER A 432 1.41 -19.99 -14.76
N VAL A 433 0.47 -19.19 -14.27
CA VAL A 433 0.76 -18.00 -13.47
C VAL A 433 0.34 -18.27 -12.02
N TYR A 434 1.34 -18.38 -11.18
CA TYR A 434 1.18 -18.56 -9.75
C TYR A 434 1.98 -17.49 -9.01
N ASN A 435 1.25 -16.50 -8.47
CA ASN A 435 1.78 -15.41 -7.68
C ASN A 435 1.77 -15.81 -6.20
N VAL A 436 2.86 -16.35 -5.71
CA VAL A 436 2.95 -17.03 -4.41
C VAL A 436 2.67 -16.11 -3.21
N TRP A 437 2.89 -14.80 -3.34
CA TRP A 437 2.74 -13.82 -2.26
C TRP A 437 2.62 -12.40 -2.80
N GLY A 438 2.13 -11.49 -1.95
CA GLY A 438 1.97 -10.08 -2.30
C GLY A 438 0.92 -9.84 -3.40
N GLY A 439 0.92 -8.66 -3.92
CA GLY A 439 -0.02 -8.20 -4.92
C GLY A 439 -1.25 -7.53 -4.33
N ASN A 440 -1.90 -6.71 -5.15
CA ASN A 440 -3.16 -6.04 -4.86
C ASN A 440 -4.06 -6.04 -6.08
N ALA A 441 -5.31 -5.64 -5.89
CA ALA A 441 -6.25 -5.38 -6.97
C ALA A 441 -7.08 -4.14 -6.60
N ASP A 442 -7.04 -3.11 -7.47
CA ASP A 442 -7.66 -1.82 -7.21
C ASP A 442 -8.52 -1.36 -8.39
N GLN A 443 -9.60 -0.65 -8.10
CA GLN A 443 -10.39 -0.01 -9.12
C GLN A 443 -9.79 1.37 -9.47
N LEU A 444 -9.51 1.58 -10.76
CA LEU A 444 -9.07 2.87 -11.26
C LEU A 444 -10.25 3.81 -11.55
N GLU A 445 -10.01 5.12 -11.50
CA GLU A 445 -11.05 6.14 -11.75
C GLU A 445 -11.73 6.02 -13.12
N ASN A 446 -11.02 5.48 -14.13
CA ASN A 446 -11.58 5.26 -15.47
C ASN A 446 -12.46 3.99 -15.55
N GLY A 447 -12.65 3.27 -14.43
CA GLY A 447 -13.41 2.04 -14.32
C GLY A 447 -12.64 0.78 -14.73
N ASN A 448 -11.36 0.89 -15.08
CA ASN A 448 -10.49 -0.27 -15.28
C ASN A 448 -10.09 -0.85 -13.92
N LEU A 449 -9.54 -2.06 -13.94
CA LEU A 449 -8.97 -2.73 -12.79
C LEU A 449 -7.44 -2.74 -12.95
N GLU A 450 -6.73 -2.41 -11.88
CA GLU A 450 -5.29 -2.57 -11.75
C GLU A 450 -4.98 -3.70 -10.80
N TYR A 451 -3.99 -4.52 -11.12
CA TYR A 451 -3.46 -5.54 -10.22
C TYR A 451 -1.97 -5.75 -10.47
N ASP A 452 -1.26 -6.20 -9.45
CA ASP A 452 0.13 -6.58 -9.58
C ASP A 452 0.40 -8.04 -9.21
N LEU A 453 1.46 -8.57 -9.81
CA LEU A 453 2.02 -9.89 -9.55
C LEU A 453 3.42 -9.70 -8.95
N CYS A 454 3.49 -9.83 -7.64
CA CYS A 454 4.69 -9.57 -6.85
C CYS A 454 5.69 -10.71 -6.88
N GLY A 455 5.20 -11.93 -6.64
CA GLY A 455 6.01 -13.12 -6.40
C GLY A 455 5.75 -14.23 -7.42
N GLU A 456 5.75 -13.92 -8.73
CA GLU A 456 5.52 -14.93 -9.76
C GLU A 456 6.59 -16.03 -9.69
N GLN A 457 6.17 -17.27 -9.51
CA GLN A 457 7.06 -18.42 -9.32
C GLN A 457 7.96 -18.69 -10.52
N THR A 458 7.50 -18.35 -11.73
CA THR A 458 8.20 -18.63 -12.99
C THR A 458 9.31 -17.65 -13.31
N THR A 459 9.30 -16.46 -12.70
CA THR A 459 10.30 -15.40 -12.95
C THR A 459 10.73 -14.74 -11.64
N PRO A 460 11.53 -15.44 -10.81
CA PRO A 460 11.98 -14.88 -9.53
C PRO A 460 12.72 -13.54 -9.69
N GLY A 461 12.42 -12.60 -8.80
CA GLY A 461 13.04 -11.25 -8.81
C GLY A 461 12.45 -10.32 -9.86
N SER A 462 11.25 -10.60 -10.36
CA SER A 462 10.49 -9.71 -11.24
C SER A 462 9.05 -9.58 -10.76
N SER A 463 8.45 -8.43 -11.07
CA SER A 463 7.04 -8.13 -10.82
C SER A 463 6.38 -7.60 -12.07
N GLN A 464 5.07 -7.71 -12.13
CA GLN A 464 4.27 -7.24 -13.26
C GLN A 464 3.03 -6.51 -12.76
N VAL A 465 2.80 -5.31 -13.25
CA VAL A 465 1.59 -4.54 -12.97
C VAL A 465 0.74 -4.45 -14.23
N PHE A 466 -0.56 -4.67 -14.10
CA PHE A 466 -1.49 -4.69 -15.21
C PHE A 466 -2.64 -3.71 -14.97
N GLU A 467 -2.95 -2.91 -15.97
CA GLU A 467 -4.25 -2.26 -16.09
C GLU A 467 -5.08 -3.04 -17.12
N VAL A 468 -6.24 -3.56 -16.70
CA VAL A 468 -7.16 -4.32 -17.55
C VAL A 468 -8.54 -3.71 -17.56
N THR A 469 -9.32 -3.96 -18.62
CA THR A 469 -10.72 -3.54 -18.65
C THR A 469 -11.55 -4.35 -17.68
N ASP A 470 -12.41 -3.68 -16.91
CA ASP A 470 -13.41 -4.32 -16.03
C ASP A 470 -14.54 -4.92 -16.88
N LYS A 471 -14.35 -6.15 -17.36
CA LYS A 471 -15.33 -6.88 -18.21
C LYS A 471 -15.13 -8.38 -18.07
N SER A 472 -16.16 -9.15 -18.38
CA SER A 472 -16.14 -10.62 -18.41
C SER A 472 -15.04 -11.23 -19.32
N ASN A 473 -14.50 -10.44 -20.25
CA ASN A 473 -13.33 -10.81 -21.04
C ASN A 473 -12.32 -9.66 -20.94
N PRO A 474 -11.53 -9.58 -19.87
CA PRO A 474 -10.63 -8.49 -19.60
C PRO A 474 -9.54 -8.40 -20.70
N ARG A 475 -9.20 -7.18 -21.06
CA ARG A 475 -8.13 -6.89 -22.04
C ARG A 475 -7.11 -5.98 -21.39
N THR A 476 -5.86 -6.33 -21.50
CA THR A 476 -4.76 -5.46 -21.06
C THR A 476 -4.83 -4.12 -21.80
N VAL A 477 -4.83 -3.05 -21.00
CA VAL A 477 -4.73 -1.66 -21.47
C VAL A 477 -3.29 -1.20 -21.39
N TRP A 478 -2.65 -1.49 -20.26
CA TRP A 478 -1.28 -1.14 -19.95
C TRP A 478 -0.64 -2.24 -19.09
N LYS A 479 0.66 -2.42 -19.25
CA LYS A 479 1.43 -3.35 -18.47
C LYS A 479 2.79 -2.76 -18.18
N MET A 480 3.26 -2.92 -16.95
CA MET A 480 4.64 -2.66 -16.53
C MET A 480 5.26 -3.98 -16.06
N SER A 481 6.53 -4.19 -16.40
CA SER A 481 7.34 -5.30 -15.89
C SER A 481 8.58 -4.72 -15.25
N LEU A 482 8.84 -5.11 -14.00
CA LEU A 482 10.04 -4.74 -13.26
C LEU A 482 10.96 -5.96 -13.17
N THR A 483 12.26 -5.73 -13.33
CA THR A 483 13.31 -6.73 -13.12
C THR A 483 14.34 -6.16 -12.17
N GLY A 484 14.76 -6.94 -11.18
CA GLY A 484 15.66 -6.52 -10.11
C GLY A 484 14.96 -5.92 -8.89
N ALA A 485 13.63 -5.78 -8.93
CA ALA A 485 12.80 -5.40 -7.78
C ALA A 485 11.53 -6.25 -7.75
N ASN A 486 11.09 -6.64 -6.57
CA ASN A 486 9.76 -7.21 -6.36
C ASN A 486 8.86 -6.09 -5.86
N ALA A 487 7.74 -5.84 -6.52
CA ALA A 487 6.70 -4.96 -6.01
C ALA A 487 5.84 -5.78 -5.04
N TYR A 488 5.88 -5.48 -3.74
CA TYR A 488 4.95 -6.10 -2.80
C TYR A 488 3.52 -5.64 -3.07
N ARG A 489 3.37 -4.34 -3.36
CA ARG A 489 2.16 -3.72 -3.91
C ARG A 489 2.54 -2.66 -4.93
N ALA A 490 1.67 -2.45 -5.91
CA ALA A 490 1.75 -1.34 -6.84
C ALA A 490 0.38 -0.70 -6.99
N PHE A 491 0.31 0.63 -7.01
CA PHE A 491 -0.95 1.33 -7.14
C PHE A 491 -0.80 2.67 -7.86
N ARG A 492 -1.81 3.00 -8.67
CA ARG A 492 -1.85 4.23 -9.47
C ARG A 492 -2.33 5.42 -8.63
N ILE A 493 -1.46 6.42 -8.48
CA ILE A 493 -1.83 7.70 -7.88
C ILE A 493 -1.92 8.80 -8.94
N PRO A 494 -2.78 9.82 -8.75
CA PRO A 494 -2.89 10.94 -9.68
C PRO A 494 -1.58 11.70 -9.90
N SER A 495 -0.81 11.91 -8.83
CA SER A 495 0.54 12.48 -8.80
C SER A 495 1.14 12.32 -7.41
N LEU A 496 2.37 12.80 -7.21
CA LEU A 496 3.01 12.91 -5.88
C LEU A 496 2.39 14.04 -5.01
N TYR A 497 1.43 14.79 -5.53
CA TYR A 497 0.77 15.89 -4.81
C TYR A 497 -0.74 15.64 -4.73
N PRO A 498 -1.32 15.47 -3.54
CA PRO A 498 -2.75 15.27 -3.38
C PRO A 498 -3.58 16.35 -4.10
N GLY A 499 -4.61 15.91 -4.83
CA GLY A 499 -5.49 16.81 -5.60
C GLY A 499 -4.90 17.36 -6.91
N VAL A 500 -3.70 16.94 -7.28
CA VAL A 500 -3.08 17.29 -8.57
C VAL A 500 -3.06 16.08 -9.49
N GLN A 501 -3.54 16.24 -10.72
CA GLN A 501 -3.51 15.19 -11.74
C GLN A 501 -2.37 15.43 -12.73
N TRP A 502 -1.51 14.43 -12.90
CA TRP A 502 -0.50 14.37 -13.96
C TRP A 502 -0.93 13.44 -15.07
N SER A 503 -0.43 13.66 -16.28
CA SER A 503 -0.73 12.79 -17.42
C SER A 503 -0.06 11.40 -17.34
N GLY A 504 0.98 11.27 -16.51
CA GLY A 504 1.78 10.05 -16.38
C GLY A 504 2.76 9.79 -17.53
N THR A 505 2.87 10.69 -18.50
CA THR A 505 3.70 10.49 -19.69
C THR A 505 4.60 11.67 -20.06
N ASN A 506 4.61 12.74 -19.28
CA ASN A 506 5.23 14.02 -19.67
C ASN A 506 6.29 14.50 -18.66
N PHE A 507 7.21 13.61 -18.26
CA PHE A 507 8.30 13.87 -17.30
C PHE A 507 9.61 14.26 -17.96
#